data_e59fcc70e72627ddad707c9da28330c2
#
_entry.id   e59fcc70e72627ddad707c9da28330c2
#
_cell.length_a   1.000
_cell.length_b   1.000
_cell.length_c   1.000
_cell.angle_alpha   90.00
_cell.angle_beta   90.00
_cell.angle_gamma   90.00
#
_symmetry.space_group_name_H-M   'P 1'
#
loop_
_entity.id
_entity.type
_entity.pdbx_description
1 polymer ?
#
loop_
_entity_poly.entity_id
_entity_poly.type
_entity_poly.pdbx_seq_one_letter_code
_entity_poly.pdbx_strand_id
1 'polypeptide(L)'
;PTDPGFVDATERISEIDQEKLKWLEYYKLKFKGTWYTKLVGKMVLRPSAEFGFLGAYNPDRGIVPFERFFLGGDGLGSYSLDGREVIALRGYPNQSLSSIDGNAIYNKFSLELRYPITLKQLASIYALTFVEAGAAYDNFRSYNPFQLKRSAGLGLRIFMPAFGLLGIDFGYGFDPVLGGIQPNGWETHFIIGQQF
;
A
#
# COMPACT_ATOMS: atom_id res chain seq x y z
N PRO A 1 -11.94 -29.60 -38.63
CA PRO A 1 -12.82 -28.47 -38.85
C PRO A 1 -13.08 -27.80 -37.50
N THR A 2 -12.38 -26.72 -37.29
CA THR A 2 -12.58 -25.83 -36.12
C THR A 2 -13.90 -25.11 -36.32
N ASP A 3 -14.76 -25.21 -35.32
CA ASP A 3 -16.06 -24.54 -35.30
C ASP A 3 -15.89 -23.05 -35.37
N PRO A 4 -16.34 -22.35 -36.45
CA PRO A 4 -16.11 -20.91 -36.62
C PRO A 4 -16.81 -20.05 -35.57
N GLY A 5 -17.76 -20.58 -34.81
CA GLY A 5 -18.51 -19.87 -33.80
C GLY A 5 -17.76 -19.60 -32.50
N PHE A 6 -16.73 -20.40 -32.18
CA PHE A 6 -15.98 -20.24 -30.90
C PHE A 6 -14.93 -19.13 -30.98
N VAL A 7 -14.29 -18.97 -32.15
CA VAL A 7 -13.28 -17.91 -32.37
C VAL A 7 -13.96 -16.55 -32.35
N ASP A 8 -15.14 -16.46 -32.98
CA ASP A 8 -15.94 -15.23 -33.09
C ASP A 8 -16.45 -14.70 -31.73
N ALA A 9 -16.75 -15.59 -30.78
CA ALA A 9 -17.20 -15.15 -29.45
C ALA A 9 -16.05 -14.57 -28.60
N THR A 10 -14.84 -15.15 -28.70
CA THR A 10 -13.67 -14.69 -27.94
C THR A 10 -13.13 -13.39 -28.53
N GLU A 11 -13.11 -13.24 -29.85
CA GLU A 11 -12.72 -12.00 -30.53
C GLU A 11 -13.73 -10.86 -30.23
N ARG A 12 -15.02 -11.11 -30.24
CA ARG A 12 -16.04 -10.11 -29.87
C ARG A 12 -15.92 -9.66 -28.43
N ILE A 13 -15.62 -10.56 -27.49
CA ILE A 13 -15.40 -10.17 -26.08
C ILE A 13 -14.17 -9.28 -25.96
N SER A 14 -13.07 -9.60 -26.67
CA SER A 14 -11.86 -8.79 -26.66
C SER A 14 -12.04 -7.41 -27.31
N GLU A 15 -12.82 -7.32 -28.38
CA GLU A 15 -13.18 -6.05 -29.03
C GLU A 15 -14.08 -5.17 -28.14
N ILE A 16 -15.08 -5.77 -27.48
CA ILE A 16 -15.95 -5.05 -26.53
C ILE A 16 -15.15 -4.56 -25.33
N ASP A 17 -14.21 -5.33 -24.82
CA ASP A 17 -13.35 -4.91 -23.71
C ASP A 17 -12.35 -3.83 -24.14
N GLN A 18 -11.78 -3.93 -25.35
CA GLN A 18 -10.94 -2.86 -25.90
C GLN A 18 -11.72 -1.57 -26.15
N GLU A 19 -12.96 -1.65 -26.60
CA GLU A 19 -13.79 -0.48 -26.83
C GLU A 19 -14.25 0.17 -25.51
N LYS A 20 -14.52 -0.62 -24.48
CA LYS A 20 -14.78 -0.13 -23.10
C LYS A 20 -13.55 0.57 -22.51
N LEU A 21 -12.33 0.09 -22.80
CA LEU A 21 -11.09 0.64 -22.29
C LEU A 21 -10.59 1.88 -23.08
N LYS A 22 -11.15 2.16 -24.25
CA LYS A 22 -10.71 3.22 -25.16
C LYS A 22 -10.90 4.64 -24.63
N TRP A 23 -11.86 4.83 -23.71
CA TRP A 23 -12.17 6.12 -23.07
C TRP A 23 -12.43 5.88 -21.58
N LEU A 24 -11.35 5.68 -20.82
CA LEU A 24 -11.42 5.49 -19.37
C LEU A 24 -11.54 6.86 -18.70
N GLU A 25 -12.72 7.13 -18.20
CA GLU A 25 -13.00 8.31 -17.40
C GLU A 25 -13.01 7.94 -15.91
N TYR A 26 -11.92 8.22 -15.22
CA TYR A 26 -11.83 7.99 -13.78
C TYR A 26 -11.23 9.19 -13.06
N TYR A 27 -11.45 9.27 -11.78
CA TYR A 27 -10.74 10.18 -10.90
C TYR A 27 -10.00 9.40 -9.82
N LYS A 28 -8.77 9.81 -9.54
CA LYS A 28 -7.92 9.24 -8.50
C LYS A 28 -7.41 10.37 -7.63
N LEU A 29 -7.82 10.37 -6.37
CA LEU A 29 -7.43 11.38 -5.39
C LEU A 29 -6.59 10.71 -4.32
N LYS A 30 -5.40 11.26 -4.04
CA LYS A 30 -4.53 10.79 -2.97
C LYS A 30 -4.13 11.96 -2.08
N PHE A 31 -4.24 11.75 -0.78
CA PHE A 31 -3.81 12.69 0.24
C PHE A 31 -2.80 12.01 1.14
N LYS A 32 -1.65 12.64 1.31
CA LYS A 32 -0.61 12.18 2.23
C LYS A 32 -0.12 13.34 3.07
N GLY A 33 -0.35 13.24 4.37
CA GLY A 33 0.17 14.17 5.36
C GLY A 33 1.24 13.51 6.22
N THR A 34 2.39 14.15 6.39
CA THR A 34 3.46 13.68 7.27
C THR A 34 3.96 14.84 8.09
N TRP A 35 4.06 14.63 9.41
CA TRP A 35 4.53 15.62 10.34
C TRP A 35 5.77 15.12 11.09
N TYR A 36 6.67 16.00 11.45
CA TYR A 36 7.85 15.68 12.24
C TYR A 36 7.94 16.60 13.46
N THR A 37 7.95 15.99 14.64
CA THR A 37 8.06 16.73 15.90
C THR A 37 9.18 16.16 16.73
N LYS A 38 10.11 17.01 17.15
CA LYS A 38 11.14 16.65 18.14
C LYS A 38 10.46 16.52 19.50
N LEU A 39 10.61 15.37 20.16
CA LEU A 39 10.10 15.12 21.51
C LEU A 39 11.14 15.49 22.57
N VAL A 40 11.93 14.51 22.98
CA VAL A 40 12.94 14.66 24.04
C VAL A 40 14.30 14.22 23.50
N GLY A 41 15.32 15.03 23.78
CA GLY A 41 16.69 14.74 23.34
C GLY A 41 16.80 14.68 21.82
N LYS A 42 17.14 13.50 21.29
CA LYS A 42 17.29 13.23 19.86
C LYS A 42 16.08 12.52 19.25
N MET A 43 15.07 12.19 20.05
CA MET A 43 13.88 11.48 19.56
C MET A 43 12.98 12.37 18.70
N VAL A 44 12.52 11.81 17.59
CA VAL A 44 11.60 12.46 16.65
C VAL A 44 10.36 11.60 16.48
N LEU A 45 9.20 12.21 16.71
CA LEU A 45 7.90 11.62 16.42
C LEU A 45 7.48 11.97 14.99
N ARG A 46 7.02 10.97 14.25
CA ARG A 46 6.56 11.12 12.86
C ARG A 46 5.16 10.50 12.70
N PRO A 47 4.09 11.24 13.00
CA PRO A 47 2.76 10.85 12.56
C PRO A 47 2.60 11.07 11.05
N SER A 48 1.89 10.15 10.40
CA SER A 48 1.44 10.32 9.02
C SER A 48 0.05 9.74 8.80
N ALA A 49 -0.68 10.33 7.87
CA ALA A 49 -1.98 9.86 7.42
C ALA A 49 -2.02 9.87 5.90
N GLU A 50 -2.54 8.80 5.32
CA GLU A 50 -2.66 8.63 3.88
C GLU A 50 -4.09 8.18 3.55
N PHE A 51 -4.66 8.76 2.50
CA PHE A 51 -5.99 8.43 1.98
C PHE A 51 -5.92 8.37 0.47
N GLY A 52 -6.58 7.39 -0.10
CA GLY A 52 -6.74 7.27 -1.54
C GLY A 52 -8.18 6.94 -1.91
N PHE A 53 -8.65 7.57 -2.96
CA PHE A 53 -9.99 7.40 -3.50
C PHE A 53 -9.90 7.27 -5.01
N LEU A 54 -10.48 6.21 -5.54
CA LEU A 54 -10.61 5.92 -6.95
C LEU A 54 -12.08 5.79 -7.29
N GLY A 55 -12.52 6.45 -8.33
CA GLY A 55 -13.88 6.33 -8.82
C GLY A 55 -13.98 6.54 -10.31
N ALA A 56 -15.08 6.12 -10.90
CA ALA A 56 -15.40 6.33 -12.30
C ALA A 56 -16.47 7.42 -12.44
N TYR A 57 -16.33 8.27 -13.45
CA TYR A 57 -17.39 9.25 -13.80
C TYR A 57 -18.60 8.55 -14.41
N ASN A 58 -18.38 7.44 -15.13
CA ASN A 58 -19.46 6.64 -15.69
C ASN A 58 -19.62 5.33 -14.90
N PRO A 59 -20.71 5.16 -14.12
CA PRO A 59 -20.94 3.95 -13.32
C PRO A 59 -21.09 2.69 -14.16
N ASP A 60 -21.56 2.78 -15.40
CA ASP A 60 -21.79 1.63 -16.28
C ASP A 60 -20.48 1.00 -16.78
N ARG A 61 -19.41 1.77 -16.80
CA ARG A 61 -18.07 1.31 -17.19
C ARG A 61 -17.27 0.75 -16.02
N GLY A 62 -17.66 1.09 -14.79
CA GLY A 62 -16.99 0.64 -13.57
C GLY A 62 -15.65 1.31 -13.30
N ILE A 63 -14.98 0.84 -12.24
CA ILE A 63 -13.68 1.36 -11.81
C ILE A 63 -12.57 0.64 -12.56
N VAL A 64 -11.58 1.41 -13.02
CA VAL A 64 -10.40 0.93 -13.76
C VAL A 64 -9.62 -0.10 -12.94
N PRO A 65 -9.42 -1.34 -13.42
CA PRO A 65 -8.80 -2.39 -12.65
C PRO A 65 -7.32 -2.12 -12.30
N PHE A 66 -6.54 -1.56 -13.22
CA PHE A 66 -5.10 -1.36 -13.05
C PHE A 66 -4.72 -0.11 -12.22
N GLU A 67 -5.70 0.74 -11.88
CA GLU A 67 -5.47 1.90 -11.01
C GLU A 67 -5.84 1.66 -9.54
N ARG A 68 -6.31 0.46 -9.22
CA ARG A 68 -6.74 0.10 -7.87
C ARG A 68 -5.59 0.03 -6.88
N PHE A 69 -5.92 0.20 -5.62
CA PHE A 69 -4.98 0.16 -4.50
C PHE A 69 -4.88 -1.24 -3.92
N PHE A 70 -3.65 -1.63 -3.56
CA PHE A 70 -3.36 -2.88 -2.87
C PHE A 70 -2.69 -2.59 -1.54
N LEU A 71 -3.30 -2.99 -0.43
CA LEU A 71 -2.82 -2.71 0.93
C LEU A 71 -2.14 -3.93 1.53
N GLY A 72 -1.00 -3.70 2.20
CA GLY A 72 -0.23 -4.70 2.94
C GLY A 72 1.22 -4.81 2.49
N GLY A 73 2.08 -5.26 3.40
CA GLY A 73 3.48 -5.52 3.15
C GLY A 73 4.41 -4.32 3.22
N ASP A 74 5.54 -4.43 2.55
CA ASP A 74 6.59 -3.42 2.49
C ASP A 74 6.55 -2.52 1.26
N GLY A 75 5.66 -2.82 0.32
CA GLY A 75 5.59 -2.14 -0.96
C GLY A 75 6.62 -2.60 -1.99
N LEU A 76 7.52 -3.52 -1.64
CA LEU A 76 8.55 -4.06 -2.54
C LEU A 76 8.10 -5.34 -3.27
N GLY A 77 7.12 -6.03 -2.74
CA GLY A 77 6.75 -7.40 -3.15
C GLY A 77 6.00 -7.54 -4.47
N SER A 78 5.82 -6.47 -5.22
CA SER A 78 5.22 -6.53 -6.54
C SER A 78 6.02 -5.72 -7.53
N TYR A 79 7.05 -6.30 -8.08
CA TYR A 79 7.57 -5.89 -9.38
C TYR A 79 6.66 -6.37 -10.53
N SER A 80 5.37 -6.36 -10.28
CA SER A 80 4.38 -6.52 -11.32
C SER A 80 4.37 -5.21 -12.11
N LEU A 81 4.88 -5.24 -13.33
CA LEU A 81 4.92 -4.09 -14.25
C LEU A 81 3.51 -3.70 -14.75
N ASP A 82 2.47 -4.15 -14.06
CA ASP A 82 1.07 -3.92 -14.42
C ASP A 82 0.50 -2.58 -13.88
N GLY A 83 1.34 -1.75 -13.28
CA GLY A 83 0.95 -0.44 -12.77
C GLY A 83 0.18 -0.45 -11.45
N ARG A 84 0.09 -1.59 -10.76
CA ARG A 84 -0.58 -1.70 -9.46
C ARG A 84 0.07 -0.80 -8.41
N GLU A 85 -0.74 -0.06 -7.69
CA GLU A 85 -0.26 0.77 -6.59
C GLU A 85 -0.34 0.02 -5.26
N VAL A 86 0.82 -0.37 -4.73
CA VAL A 86 0.92 -1.08 -3.45
C VAL A 86 1.14 -0.07 -2.32
N ILE A 87 0.23 -0.09 -1.36
CA ILE A 87 0.29 0.73 -0.14
C ILE A 87 0.86 -0.14 0.98
N ALA A 88 2.07 0.16 1.40
CA ALA A 88 2.72 -0.59 2.46
C ALA A 88 1.96 -0.49 3.79
N LEU A 89 1.74 -1.63 4.46
CA LEU A 89 1.28 -1.71 5.86
C LEU A 89 2.06 -2.83 6.53
N ARG A 90 3.02 -2.44 7.35
CA ARG A 90 3.96 -3.37 8.00
C ARG A 90 3.25 -4.28 8.99
N GLY A 91 3.76 -5.50 9.16
CA GLY A 91 3.14 -6.54 9.98
C GLY A 91 2.09 -7.37 9.24
N TYR A 92 1.97 -7.19 7.92
CA TYR A 92 1.11 -7.97 7.04
C TYR A 92 1.86 -8.37 5.77
N PRO A 93 1.59 -9.54 5.18
CA PRO A 93 2.14 -9.91 3.88
C PRO A 93 1.72 -8.93 2.78
N ASN A 94 2.48 -8.90 1.69
CA ASN A 94 2.18 -8.02 0.56
C ASN A 94 0.77 -8.27 0.02
N GLN A 95 0.00 -7.18 -0.14
CA GLN A 95 -1.36 -7.16 -0.70
C GLN A 95 -2.41 -7.98 0.07
N SER A 96 -2.08 -8.54 1.24
CA SER A 96 -2.93 -9.47 2.00
C SER A 96 -4.19 -8.85 2.62
N LEU A 97 -4.27 -7.52 2.61
CA LEU A 97 -5.41 -6.76 3.15
C LEU A 97 -6.33 -6.21 2.05
N SER A 98 -6.11 -6.62 0.82
CA SER A 98 -6.89 -6.19 -0.35
C SER A 98 -7.58 -7.36 -1.03
N SER A 99 -8.66 -7.09 -1.74
CA SER A 99 -9.27 -8.05 -2.65
C SER A 99 -8.30 -8.41 -3.80
N ILE A 100 -8.54 -9.53 -4.48
CA ILE A 100 -7.72 -10.00 -5.60
C ILE A 100 -7.62 -8.93 -6.70
N ASP A 101 -8.70 -8.21 -6.93
CA ASP A 101 -8.79 -7.15 -7.94
C ASP A 101 -8.30 -5.79 -7.42
N GLY A 102 -7.85 -5.70 -6.17
CA GLY A 102 -7.54 -4.44 -5.50
C GLY A 102 -8.78 -3.67 -5.04
N ASN A 103 -8.56 -2.55 -4.38
CA ASN A 103 -9.60 -1.76 -3.74
C ASN A 103 -9.69 -0.35 -4.34
N ALA A 104 -10.85 0.27 -4.26
CA ALA A 104 -11.08 1.63 -4.75
C ALA A 104 -10.71 2.71 -3.72
N ILE A 105 -10.71 2.36 -2.44
CA ILE A 105 -10.48 3.30 -1.35
C ILE A 105 -9.49 2.67 -0.37
N TYR A 106 -8.58 3.47 0.16
CA TYR A 106 -7.78 3.09 1.32
C TYR A 106 -7.60 4.26 2.28
N ASN A 107 -7.36 3.91 3.53
CA ASN A 107 -6.85 4.84 4.53
C ASN A 107 -5.76 4.15 5.35
N LYS A 108 -4.71 4.90 5.66
CA LYS A 108 -3.58 4.44 6.47
C LYS A 108 -3.15 5.54 7.43
N PHE A 109 -2.92 5.13 8.65
CA PHE A 109 -2.32 5.96 9.69
C PHE A 109 -1.03 5.29 10.17
N SER A 110 0.02 6.09 10.40
CA SER A 110 1.28 5.60 10.91
C SER A 110 1.83 6.56 11.94
N LEU A 111 2.30 6.03 13.04
CA LEU A 111 2.99 6.77 14.09
C LEU A 111 4.34 6.11 14.30
N GLU A 112 5.42 6.83 14.00
CA GLU A 112 6.78 6.35 14.20
C GLU A 112 7.51 7.19 15.24
N LEU A 113 8.19 6.54 16.16
CA LEU A 113 9.15 7.15 17.06
C LEU A 113 10.56 6.77 16.59
N ARG A 114 11.33 7.74 16.18
CA ARG A 114 12.67 7.57 15.60
C ARG A 114 13.76 8.04 16.58
N TYR A 115 14.81 7.23 16.72
CA TYR A 115 15.99 7.58 17.51
C TYR A 115 17.25 7.46 16.66
N PRO A 116 17.98 8.56 16.40
CA PRO A 116 19.22 8.52 15.65
C PRO A 116 20.34 7.90 16.51
N ILE A 117 20.94 6.82 16.00
CA ILE A 117 22.09 6.13 16.60
C ILE A 117 23.37 6.85 16.17
N THR A 118 23.48 7.12 14.87
CA THR A 118 24.60 7.86 14.30
C THR A 118 24.13 8.77 13.16
N LEU A 119 24.73 9.95 13.09
CA LEU A 119 24.45 10.97 12.06
C LEU A 119 25.77 11.42 11.44
N LYS A 120 26.44 10.54 10.72
CA LYS A 120 27.70 10.85 10.01
C LYS A 120 27.38 11.16 8.54
N GLN A 121 28.24 11.97 7.91
CA GLN A 121 28.10 12.34 6.48
C GLN A 121 28.08 11.12 5.54
N LEU A 122 28.82 10.06 5.87
CA LEU A 122 28.92 8.84 5.06
C LEU A 122 27.72 7.91 5.27
N ALA A 123 27.14 7.91 6.46
CA ALA A 123 25.97 7.08 6.77
C ALA A 123 25.23 7.61 7.99
N SER A 124 23.92 7.70 7.91
CA SER A 124 23.05 7.98 9.05
C SER A 124 22.28 6.71 9.41
N ILE A 125 22.36 6.31 10.68
CA ILE A 125 21.67 5.11 11.19
C ILE A 125 20.69 5.56 12.27
N TYR A 126 19.44 5.11 12.15
CA TYR A 126 18.45 5.32 13.19
C TYR A 126 17.57 4.09 13.40
N ALA A 127 17.23 3.87 14.67
CA ALA A 127 16.23 2.89 15.05
C ALA A 127 14.84 3.59 15.09
N LEU A 128 13.81 2.80 14.91
CA LEU A 128 12.43 3.30 15.05
C LEU A 128 11.54 2.23 15.69
N THR A 129 10.50 2.71 16.35
CA THR A 129 9.32 1.92 16.67
C THR A 129 8.15 2.49 15.90
N PHE A 130 7.19 1.66 15.54
CA PHE A 130 6.02 2.11 14.81
C PHE A 130 4.74 1.45 15.29
N VAL A 131 3.65 2.18 15.11
CA VAL A 131 2.29 1.67 15.16
C VAL A 131 1.62 2.11 13.86
N GLU A 132 1.01 1.16 13.16
CA GLU A 132 0.28 1.43 11.92
C GLU A 132 -1.14 0.90 12.00
N ALA A 133 -2.03 1.55 11.30
CA ALA A 133 -3.40 1.10 11.14
C ALA A 133 -3.90 1.50 9.75
N GLY A 134 -4.54 0.57 9.06
CA GLY A 134 -5.04 0.83 7.72
C GLY A 134 -6.15 -0.11 7.30
N ALA A 135 -6.89 0.29 6.31
CA ALA A 135 -7.94 -0.52 5.70
C ALA A 135 -8.11 -0.15 4.22
N ALA A 136 -8.62 -1.10 3.45
CA ALA A 136 -8.95 -0.92 2.05
C ALA A 136 -10.39 -1.39 1.79
N TYR A 137 -11.10 -0.71 0.86
CA TYR A 137 -12.51 -0.89 0.60
C TYR A 137 -12.80 -0.84 -0.90
N ASP A 138 -13.76 -1.64 -1.34
CA ASP A 138 -14.12 -1.74 -2.76
C ASP A 138 -15.02 -0.58 -3.23
N ASN A 139 -15.77 0.03 -2.31
CA ASN A 139 -16.72 1.08 -2.62
C ASN A 139 -16.98 2.02 -1.45
N PHE A 140 -17.56 3.19 -1.73
CA PHE A 140 -17.88 4.20 -0.72
C PHE A 140 -18.95 3.76 0.30
N ARG A 141 -19.82 2.81 -0.06
CA ARG A 141 -20.87 2.34 0.85
C ARG A 141 -20.32 1.47 1.97
N SER A 142 -19.23 0.73 1.70
CA SER A 142 -18.54 -0.10 2.69
C SER A 142 -17.47 0.65 3.47
N TYR A 143 -17.21 1.92 3.14
CA TYR A 143 -16.16 2.70 3.75
C TYR A 143 -16.44 2.99 5.23
N ASN A 144 -15.57 2.48 6.11
CA ASN A 144 -15.60 2.76 7.55
C ASN A 144 -14.17 3.11 8.03
N PRO A 145 -13.85 4.39 8.24
CA PRO A 145 -12.49 4.83 8.58
C PRO A 145 -11.98 4.32 9.94
N PHE A 146 -12.84 3.72 10.76
CA PHE A 146 -12.49 3.21 12.08
C PHE A 146 -12.30 1.68 12.12
N GLN A 147 -12.67 0.98 11.07
CA GLN A 147 -12.48 -0.48 10.97
C GLN A 147 -11.10 -0.78 10.36
N LEU A 148 -10.07 -0.63 11.18
CA LEU A 148 -8.68 -0.67 10.74
C LEU A 148 -7.99 -1.98 11.12
N LYS A 149 -7.12 -2.46 10.25
CA LYS A 149 -6.13 -3.50 10.54
C LYS A 149 -4.90 -2.85 11.16
N ARG A 150 -4.52 -3.32 12.35
CA ARG A 150 -3.52 -2.68 13.21
C ARG A 150 -2.25 -3.50 13.27
N SER A 151 -1.12 -2.83 13.35
CA SER A 151 0.17 -3.44 13.57
C SER A 151 1.08 -2.56 14.41
N ALA A 152 2.10 -3.16 14.99
CA ALA A 152 3.18 -2.44 15.66
C ALA A 152 4.49 -3.18 15.45
N GLY A 153 5.61 -2.48 15.58
CA GLY A 153 6.91 -3.12 15.38
C GLY A 153 8.09 -2.21 15.63
N LEU A 154 9.24 -2.76 15.27
CA LEU A 154 10.55 -2.14 15.40
C LEU A 154 11.24 -2.14 14.04
N GLY A 155 12.08 -1.14 13.80
CA GLY A 155 12.84 -1.08 12.57
C GLY A 155 14.19 -0.41 12.72
N LEU A 156 15.07 -0.72 11.79
CA LEU A 156 16.38 -0.09 11.63
C LEU A 156 16.46 0.52 10.23
N ARG A 157 17.02 1.70 10.14
CA ARG A 157 17.26 2.41 8.88
C ARG A 157 18.71 2.81 8.80
N ILE A 158 19.27 2.62 7.61
CA ILE A 158 20.60 3.07 7.22
C ILE A 158 20.45 3.93 5.98
N PHE A 159 20.73 5.20 6.11
CA PHE A 159 20.77 6.11 4.97
C PHE A 159 22.22 6.34 4.57
N MET A 160 22.52 6.07 3.30
CA MET A 160 23.80 6.32 2.67
C MET A 160 23.60 7.21 1.45
N PRO A 161 24.27 8.37 1.34
CA PRO A 161 24.05 9.30 0.23
C PRO A 161 24.22 8.69 -1.17
N ALA A 162 25.11 7.70 -1.31
CA ALA A 162 25.37 7.03 -2.60
C ALA A 162 24.35 5.92 -2.93
N PHE A 163 23.68 5.33 -1.95
CA PHE A 163 22.82 4.14 -2.13
C PHE A 163 21.35 4.38 -1.72
N GLY A 164 21.07 5.53 -1.09
CA GLY A 164 19.74 5.83 -0.58
C GLY A 164 19.45 5.22 0.79
N LEU A 165 18.18 4.96 1.06
CA LEU A 165 17.68 4.43 2.33
C LEU A 165 17.52 2.92 2.26
N LEU A 166 18.18 2.21 3.15
CA LEU A 166 17.98 0.78 3.39
C LEU A 166 17.36 0.59 4.77
N GLY A 167 16.50 -0.40 4.91
CA GLY A 167 15.88 -0.69 6.20
C GLY A 167 15.38 -2.10 6.33
N ILE A 168 15.22 -2.51 7.57
CA ILE A 168 14.58 -3.75 7.96
C ILE A 168 13.58 -3.44 9.08
N ASP A 169 12.37 -3.96 8.96
CA ASP A 169 11.32 -3.85 9.96
C ASP A 169 10.84 -5.22 10.40
N PHE A 170 10.57 -5.36 11.67
CA PHE A 170 9.87 -6.48 12.26
C PHE A 170 8.53 -5.96 12.76
N GLY A 171 7.45 -6.36 12.11
CA GLY A 171 6.10 -5.94 12.41
C GLY A 171 5.25 -7.09 12.90
N TYR A 172 4.36 -6.83 13.84
CA TYR A 172 3.35 -7.75 14.31
C TYR A 172 1.96 -7.26 13.92
N GLY A 173 1.24 -8.04 13.12
CA GLY A 173 -0.15 -7.77 12.74
C GLY A 173 -1.11 -8.31 13.79
N PHE A 174 -1.87 -7.43 14.43
CA PHE A 174 -2.82 -7.78 15.49
C PHE A 174 -4.15 -8.34 14.97
N ASP A 175 -4.48 -8.01 13.74
CA ASP A 175 -5.74 -8.40 13.12
C ASP A 175 -5.51 -9.43 12.02
N PRO A 176 -6.51 -10.25 11.68
CA PRO A 176 -6.37 -11.23 10.60
C PRO A 176 -6.27 -10.55 9.24
N VAL A 177 -5.56 -11.19 8.30
CA VAL A 177 -5.59 -10.85 6.88
C VAL A 177 -6.99 -11.06 6.29
N LEU A 178 -7.22 -10.61 5.06
CA LEU A 178 -8.51 -10.80 4.40
C LEU A 178 -8.83 -12.30 4.26
N GLY A 179 -10.00 -12.72 4.77
CA GLY A 179 -10.41 -14.13 4.81
C GLY A 179 -9.77 -14.97 5.92
N GLY A 180 -8.83 -14.40 6.70
CA GLY A 180 -8.23 -15.05 7.85
C GLY A 180 -9.11 -14.98 9.11
N ILE A 181 -8.84 -15.86 10.08
CA ILE A 181 -9.55 -15.90 11.36
C ILE A 181 -8.63 -15.48 12.52
N GLN A 182 -7.33 -15.78 12.39
CA GLN A 182 -6.34 -15.50 13.42
C GLN A 182 -5.52 -14.25 13.08
N PRO A 183 -4.96 -13.56 14.09
CA PRO A 183 -3.99 -12.48 13.88
C PRO A 183 -2.87 -12.92 12.95
N ASN A 184 -2.37 -12.01 12.11
CA ASN A 184 -1.31 -12.34 11.15
C ASN A 184 -0.01 -12.77 11.85
N GLY A 185 0.34 -12.14 12.97
CA GLY A 185 1.57 -12.44 13.69
C GLY A 185 2.77 -11.62 13.17
N TRP A 186 3.97 -12.19 13.30
CA TRP A 186 5.23 -11.54 12.94
C TRP A 186 5.54 -11.61 11.45
N GLU A 187 5.93 -10.46 10.89
CA GLU A 187 6.40 -10.31 9.52
C GLU A 187 7.69 -9.50 9.50
N THR A 188 8.59 -9.86 8.58
CA THR A 188 9.82 -9.12 8.31
C THR A 188 9.70 -8.39 7.00
N HIS A 189 9.98 -7.08 7.00
CA HIS A 189 9.89 -6.22 5.84
C HIS A 189 11.23 -5.58 5.52
N PHE A 190 11.56 -5.52 4.25
CA PHE A 190 12.71 -4.80 3.76
C PHE A 190 12.28 -3.46 3.17
N ILE A 191 13.06 -2.43 3.40
CA ILE A 191 12.81 -1.09 2.85
C ILE A 191 14.00 -0.72 1.99
N ILE A 192 13.74 -0.42 0.73
CA ILE A 192 14.72 0.10 -0.21
C ILE A 192 14.10 1.37 -0.81
N GLY A 193 14.70 2.51 -0.58
CA GLY A 193 14.20 3.78 -1.07
C GLY A 193 15.32 4.67 -1.57
N GLN A 194 15.13 5.23 -2.75
CA GLN A 194 15.90 6.38 -3.18
C GLN A 194 15.13 7.63 -2.70
N GLN A 195 15.76 8.43 -1.85
CA GLN A 195 15.27 9.78 -1.59
C GLN A 195 15.89 10.69 -2.66
N PHE A 196 15.08 11.10 -3.61
CA PHE A 196 15.38 12.24 -4.47
C PHE A 196 14.75 13.49 -3.86
#